data_fb730aa7306603e6da4ca4da07d2ed19
#
_entry.id   fb730aa7306603e6da4ca4da07d2ed19
#
_cell.length_a   1.000
_cell.length_b   1.000
_cell.length_c   1.000
_cell.angle_alpha   90.00
_cell.angle_beta   90.00
_cell.angle_gamma   90.00
#
_symmetry.space_group_name_H-M   'P 1'
#
loop_
_entity.id
_entity.type
_entity.pdbx_description
1 polymer ?
#
loop_
_entity_poly.entity_id
_entity_poly.type
_entity_poly.pdbx_seq_one_letter_code
_entity_poly.pdbx_strand_id
1 'polypeptide(L)'
;MSSLWEITPEKVQNAIKRIVEVSRPRKLILFASYVRGNMNLNSDLDILVVTGDDIENPRKESVRIRRALKGIVMSMDILVVPESKLEELTNVPGLIYREAMRDGEVVYESA
;
A
#
# COMPACT_ATOMS: atom_id res chain seq x y z
N MET A 1 -18.04 -4.87 19.77
CA MET A 1 -18.43 -3.84 18.81
C MET A 1 -17.22 -3.43 17.97
N SER A 2 -17.31 -3.50 16.67
CA SER A 2 -16.18 -3.13 15.82
C SER A 2 -16.04 -1.62 15.70
N SER A 3 -14.79 -1.14 15.59
CA SER A 3 -14.49 0.25 15.35
C SER A 3 -14.79 0.58 13.88
N LEU A 4 -15.23 1.81 13.60
CA LEU A 4 -15.39 2.29 12.21
C LEU A 4 -14.07 2.26 11.44
N TRP A 5 -12.94 2.37 12.15
CA TRP A 5 -11.63 2.38 11.57
C TRP A 5 -10.96 1.00 11.52
N GLU A 6 -11.71 -0.02 11.94
CA GLU A 6 -11.19 -1.38 11.92
C GLU A 6 -10.85 -1.85 10.51
N ILE A 7 -9.71 -2.52 10.38
CA ILE A 7 -9.28 -3.10 9.11
C ILE A 7 -10.01 -4.43 8.94
N THR A 8 -10.78 -4.54 7.86
CA THR A 8 -11.51 -5.77 7.53
C THR A 8 -11.11 -6.27 6.15
N PRO A 9 -11.22 -7.57 5.88
CA PRO A 9 -10.92 -8.11 4.55
C PRO A 9 -11.70 -7.42 3.44
N GLU A 10 -12.96 -7.08 3.69
CA GLU A 10 -13.80 -6.40 2.72
C GLU A 10 -13.27 -5.00 2.39
N LYS A 11 -12.89 -4.23 3.41
CA LYS A 11 -12.31 -2.90 3.21
C LYS A 11 -10.99 -2.98 2.47
N VAL A 12 -10.16 -3.96 2.81
CA VAL A 12 -8.87 -4.17 2.15
C VAL A 12 -9.08 -4.47 0.66
N GLN A 13 -10.02 -5.36 0.34
CA GLN A 13 -10.32 -5.70 -1.04
C GLN A 13 -10.82 -4.49 -1.82
N ASN A 14 -11.69 -3.68 -1.22
CA ASN A 14 -12.19 -2.46 -1.85
C ASN A 14 -11.08 -1.44 -2.09
N ALA A 15 -10.16 -1.31 -1.14
CA ALA A 15 -9.02 -0.40 -1.28
C ALA A 15 -8.12 -0.84 -2.44
N ILE A 16 -7.78 -2.12 -2.50
CA ILE A 16 -6.96 -2.68 -3.58
C ILE A 16 -7.61 -2.40 -4.93
N LYS A 17 -8.89 -2.69 -5.05
CA LYS A 17 -9.63 -2.49 -6.29
C LYS A 17 -9.58 -1.03 -6.75
N ARG A 18 -9.82 -0.09 -5.84
CA ARG A 18 -9.80 1.34 -6.18
C ARG A 18 -8.41 1.82 -6.57
N ILE A 19 -7.37 1.36 -5.89
CA ILE A 19 -6.01 1.73 -6.22
C ILE A 19 -5.66 1.23 -7.63
N VAL A 20 -6.01 -0.01 -7.94
CA VAL A 20 -5.76 -0.59 -9.26
C VAL A 20 -6.49 0.21 -10.35
N GLU A 21 -7.73 0.59 -10.11
CA GLU A 21 -8.53 1.34 -11.08
C GLU A 21 -7.96 2.73 -11.36
N VAL A 22 -7.49 3.42 -10.32
CA VAL A 22 -7.06 4.82 -10.45
C VAL A 22 -5.60 4.96 -10.82
N SER A 23 -4.74 4.11 -10.30
CA SER A 23 -3.29 4.24 -10.47
C SER A 23 -2.69 3.26 -11.47
N ARG A 24 -3.35 2.13 -11.68
CA ARG A 24 -2.87 1.04 -12.54
C ARG A 24 -1.41 0.70 -12.24
N PRO A 25 -1.10 0.35 -10.97
CA PRO A 25 0.27 0.13 -10.55
C PRO A 25 0.84 -1.16 -11.13
N ARG A 26 2.15 -1.29 -11.04
CA ARG A 26 2.84 -2.53 -11.40
C ARG A 26 2.61 -3.59 -10.34
N LYS A 27 2.56 -3.18 -9.08
CA LYS A 27 2.46 -4.10 -7.95
C LYS A 27 1.87 -3.39 -6.74
N LEU A 28 1.12 -4.12 -5.93
CA LEU A 28 0.67 -3.66 -4.62
C LEU A 28 1.13 -4.66 -3.57
N ILE A 29 1.74 -4.15 -2.51
CA ILE A 29 2.27 -4.98 -1.43
C ILE A 29 1.69 -4.48 -0.12
N LEU A 30 1.07 -5.39 0.64
CA LEU A 30 0.62 -5.12 2.01
C LEU A 30 1.71 -5.55 2.97
N PHE A 31 1.98 -4.75 4.00
CA PHE A 31 3.02 -5.11 4.95
C PHE A 31 2.72 -4.59 6.35
N ALA A 32 3.67 -4.75 7.26
CA ALA A 32 3.58 -4.38 8.67
C ALA A 32 2.60 -5.25 9.45
N SER A 33 1.90 -4.71 10.43
CA SER A 33 1.11 -5.49 11.38
C SER A 33 -0.01 -6.31 10.76
N TYR A 34 -0.59 -5.85 9.66
CA TYR A 34 -1.66 -6.59 9.00
C TYR A 34 -1.19 -7.98 8.55
N VAL A 35 -0.05 -8.03 7.86
CA VAL A 35 0.50 -9.29 7.31
C VAL A 35 0.96 -10.21 8.44
N ARG A 36 1.47 -9.64 9.51
CA ARG A 36 1.96 -10.43 10.66
C ARG A 36 0.85 -10.96 11.56
N GLY A 37 -0.38 -10.56 11.33
CA GLY A 37 -1.50 -10.98 12.15
C GLY A 37 -1.55 -10.34 13.54
N ASN A 38 -0.72 -9.33 13.80
CA ASN A 38 -0.67 -8.61 15.06
C ASN A 38 -1.58 -7.40 15.09
N MET A 39 -2.76 -7.55 14.54
CA MET A 39 -3.72 -6.47 14.41
C MET A 39 -4.30 -6.05 15.75
N ASN A 40 -4.40 -4.74 15.95
CA ASN A 40 -5.15 -4.15 17.05
C ASN A 40 -5.79 -2.85 16.56
N LEU A 41 -6.52 -2.17 17.43
CA LEU A 41 -7.25 -0.95 17.06
C LEU A 41 -6.34 0.21 16.64
N ASN A 42 -5.07 0.14 17.00
CA ASN A 42 -4.09 1.18 16.69
C ASN A 42 -3.18 0.82 15.51
N SER A 43 -3.39 -0.35 14.92
CA SER A 43 -2.57 -0.79 13.79
C SER A 43 -3.06 -0.16 12.49
N ASP A 44 -2.12 0.30 11.68
CA ASP A 44 -2.40 0.82 10.34
C ASP A 44 -2.11 -0.25 9.30
N LEU A 45 -2.87 -0.23 8.23
CA LEU A 45 -2.57 -1.03 7.06
C LEU A 45 -1.59 -0.25 6.20
N ASP A 46 -0.42 -0.82 5.94
CA ASP A 46 0.59 -0.19 5.09
C ASP A 46 0.50 -0.78 3.68
N ILE A 47 0.30 0.08 2.70
CA ILE A 47 0.19 -0.32 1.31
C ILE A 47 1.31 0.32 0.51
N LEU A 48 2.17 -0.51 -0.07
CA LEU A 48 3.22 -0.05 -0.97
C LEU A 48 2.70 -0.15 -2.40
N VAL A 49 2.60 0.99 -3.07
CA VAL A 49 2.15 1.08 -4.46
C VAL A 49 3.37 1.24 -5.34
N VAL A 50 3.73 0.19 -6.07
CA VAL A 50 4.86 0.21 -7.00
C VAL A 50 4.32 0.60 -8.37
N THR A 51 4.73 1.77 -8.85
CA THR A 51 4.26 2.31 -10.14
C THR A 51 5.27 2.07 -11.24
N GLY A 52 4.84 2.29 -12.49
CA GLY A 52 5.78 2.38 -13.59
C GLY A 52 6.62 3.66 -13.47
N ASP A 53 7.69 3.73 -14.23
CA ASP A 53 8.62 4.86 -14.17
C ASP A 53 8.09 6.12 -14.88
N ASP A 54 6.90 6.02 -15.49
CA ASP A 54 6.20 7.14 -16.11
C ASP A 54 5.56 8.11 -15.11
N ILE A 55 5.51 7.74 -13.83
CA ILE A 55 4.97 8.60 -12.79
C ILE A 55 6.02 9.66 -12.43
N GLU A 56 5.74 10.91 -12.78
CA GLU A 56 6.66 12.02 -12.55
C GLU A 56 6.77 12.44 -11.08
N ASN A 57 5.65 12.36 -10.35
CA ASN A 57 5.61 12.85 -8.97
C ASN A 57 4.87 11.84 -8.07
N PRO A 58 5.61 11.00 -7.35
CA PRO A 58 5.01 10.02 -6.45
C PRO A 58 4.12 10.63 -5.36
N ARG A 59 4.46 11.83 -4.89
CA ARG A 59 3.66 12.52 -3.87
C ARG A 59 2.27 12.87 -4.42
N LYS A 60 2.20 13.40 -5.63
CA LYS A 60 0.92 13.71 -6.27
C LYS A 60 0.10 12.45 -6.52
N GLU A 61 0.77 11.38 -6.91
CA GLU A 61 0.08 10.10 -7.11
C GLU A 61 -0.47 9.55 -5.80
N SER A 62 0.26 9.70 -4.70
CA SER A 62 -0.22 9.32 -3.38
C SER A 62 -1.50 10.08 -3.01
N VAL A 63 -1.53 11.39 -3.26
CA VAL A 63 -2.73 12.21 -2.99
C VAL A 63 -3.90 11.75 -3.85
N ARG A 64 -3.65 11.49 -5.12
CA ARG A 64 -4.66 11.01 -6.06
C ARG A 64 -5.27 9.69 -5.59
N ILE A 65 -4.43 8.78 -5.15
CA ILE A 65 -4.86 7.48 -4.61
C ILE A 65 -5.69 7.67 -3.34
N ARG A 66 -5.23 8.51 -2.41
CA ARG A 66 -5.96 8.77 -1.17
C ARG A 66 -7.35 9.33 -1.43
N ARG A 67 -7.49 10.18 -2.44
CA ARG A 67 -8.80 10.71 -2.84
C ARG A 67 -9.72 9.62 -3.36
N ALA A 68 -9.16 8.66 -4.11
CA ALA A 68 -9.94 7.53 -4.63
C ALA A 68 -10.40 6.59 -3.51
N LEU A 69 -9.71 6.59 -2.39
CA LEU A 69 -10.05 5.75 -1.24
C LEU A 69 -11.07 6.41 -0.29
N LYS A 70 -11.52 7.61 -0.62
CA LYS A 70 -12.53 8.31 0.17
C LYS A 70 -13.80 7.45 0.30
N GLY A 71 -14.30 7.33 1.51
CA GLY A 71 -15.46 6.49 1.79
C GLY A 71 -15.09 5.14 2.38
N ILE A 72 -13.85 4.70 2.24
CA ILE A 72 -13.36 3.50 2.93
C ILE A 72 -12.77 3.96 4.25
N VAL A 73 -13.49 3.68 5.34
CA VAL A 73 -13.07 4.10 6.68
C VAL A 73 -12.15 3.04 7.26
N MET A 74 -10.85 3.31 7.18
CA MET A 74 -9.81 2.37 7.60
C MET A 74 -8.51 3.13 7.78
N SER A 75 -7.77 2.82 8.85
CA SER A 75 -6.47 3.45 9.07
C SER A 75 -5.44 2.81 8.12
N MET A 76 -4.88 3.60 7.23
CA MET A 76 -3.93 3.09 6.24
C MET A 76 -2.93 4.15 5.84
N ASP A 77 -1.72 3.70 5.51
CA ASP A 77 -0.65 4.51 4.96
C ASP A 77 -0.37 4.07 3.53
N ILE A 78 -0.26 5.04 2.64
CA ILE A 78 0.00 4.78 1.23
C ILE A 78 1.40 5.27 0.89
N LEU A 79 2.27 4.35 0.49
CA LEU A 79 3.62 4.68 0.02
C LEU A 79 3.68 4.41 -1.48
N VAL A 80 4.03 5.42 -2.25
CA VAL A 80 4.14 5.29 -3.70
C VAL A 80 5.60 5.36 -4.11
N VAL A 81 6.06 4.36 -4.86
CA VAL A 81 7.43 4.29 -5.33
C VAL A 81 7.49 3.80 -6.77
N PRO A 82 8.23 4.48 -7.66
CA PRO A 82 8.46 3.96 -9.00
C PRO A 82 9.27 2.66 -8.95
N GLU A 83 9.02 1.77 -9.91
CA GLU A 83 9.65 0.45 -9.97
C GLU A 83 11.19 0.52 -9.92
N SER A 84 11.80 1.42 -10.67
CA SER A 84 13.24 1.58 -10.69
C SER A 84 13.81 2.04 -9.35
N LYS A 85 13.06 2.89 -8.65
CA LYS A 85 13.46 3.38 -7.32
C LYS A 85 13.35 2.30 -6.25
N LEU A 86 12.38 1.41 -6.38
CA LEU A 86 12.17 0.35 -5.40
C LEU A 86 13.40 -0.53 -5.27
N GLU A 87 14.00 -0.90 -6.39
CA GLU A 87 15.20 -1.73 -6.40
C GLU A 87 16.35 -1.08 -5.63
N GLU A 88 16.59 0.22 -5.87
CA GLU A 88 17.61 0.98 -5.15
C GLU A 88 17.33 1.03 -3.65
N LEU A 89 16.09 1.36 -3.29
CA LEU A 89 15.71 1.53 -1.88
C LEU A 89 15.71 0.22 -1.10
N THR A 90 15.41 -0.89 -1.77
CA THR A 90 15.42 -2.22 -1.15
C THR A 90 16.82 -2.61 -0.69
N ASN A 91 17.85 -2.12 -1.36
CA ASN A 91 19.25 -2.42 -1.04
C ASN A 91 19.81 -1.56 0.08
N VAL A 92 19.05 -0.59 0.59
CA VAL A 92 19.51 0.28 1.68
C VAL A 92 19.03 -0.29 3.02
N PRO A 93 19.95 -0.72 3.91
CA PRO A 93 19.56 -1.24 5.22
C PRO A 93 18.83 -0.18 6.06
N GLY A 94 17.82 -0.63 6.81
CA GLY A 94 17.08 0.25 7.71
C GLY A 94 15.93 0.99 7.10
N LEU A 95 15.74 0.92 5.79
CA LEU A 95 14.57 1.51 5.14
C LEU A 95 13.41 0.52 5.12
N ILE A 96 12.20 1.07 5.21
CA ILE A 96 10.96 0.30 5.24
C ILE A 96 10.76 -0.56 3.98
N TYR A 97 11.31 -0.14 2.85
CA TYR A 97 11.14 -0.85 1.58
C TYR A 97 11.75 -2.26 1.60
N ARG A 98 12.89 -2.41 2.25
CA ARG A 98 13.52 -3.72 2.38
C ARG A 98 12.64 -4.66 3.19
N GLU A 99 12.10 -4.16 4.29
CA GLU A 99 11.19 -4.92 5.14
C GLU A 99 9.91 -5.29 4.39
N ALA A 100 9.34 -4.36 3.64
CA ALA A 100 8.14 -4.59 2.85
C ALA A 100 8.35 -5.68 1.80
N MET A 101 9.49 -5.68 1.13
CA MET A 101 9.79 -6.69 0.11
C MET A 101 10.06 -8.07 0.71
N ARG A 102 10.63 -8.11 1.89
CA ARG A 102 10.95 -9.38 2.56
C ARG A 102 9.72 -10.01 3.21
N ASP A 103 8.95 -9.20 3.97
CA ASP A 103 7.87 -9.69 4.82
C ASP A 103 6.48 -9.34 4.30
N GLY A 104 6.37 -8.53 3.27
CA GLY A 104 5.10 -8.09 2.73
C GLY A 104 4.41 -9.15 1.89
N GLU A 105 3.12 -8.95 1.67
CA GLU A 105 2.30 -9.81 0.84
C GLU A 105 1.93 -9.08 -0.45
N VAL A 106 2.29 -9.66 -1.60
CA VAL A 106 1.92 -9.12 -2.91
C VAL A 106 0.45 -9.46 -3.16
N VAL A 107 -0.39 -8.45 -3.23
CA VAL A 107 -1.84 -8.63 -3.43
C VAL A 107 -2.30 -8.27 -4.84
N TYR A 108 -1.44 -7.66 -5.62
CA TYR A 108 -1.70 -7.34 -7.02
C TYR A 108 -0.38 -7.22 -7.77
N GLU A 109 -0.36 -7.73 -8.99
CA GLU A 109 0.79 -7.62 -9.87
C GLU A 109 0.29 -7.58 -11.31
N SER A 110 0.69 -6.55 -12.05
CA SER A 110 0.28 -6.42 -13.46
C SER A 110 1.05 -7.40 -14.34
N ALA A 111 0.39 -7.83 -15.39
CA ALA A 111 1.01 -8.73 -16.36
C ALA A 111 2.11 -8.02 -17.15
#